data_14b1ec4cb069655c2e0ec556b5e5bc21
#
_entry.id   14b1ec4cb069655c2e0ec556b5e5bc21
#
_cell.length_a   1.000
_cell.length_b   1.000
_cell.length_c   1.000
_cell.angle_alpha   90.00
_cell.angle_beta   90.00
_cell.angle_gamma   90.00
#
_symmetry.space_group_name_H-M   'P 1'
#
loop_
_entity.id
_entity.type
_entity.pdbx_description
1 polymer ?
#
loop_
_entity_poly.entity_id
_entity_poly.type
_entity_poly.pdbx_seq_one_letter_code
_entity_poly.pdbx_strand_id
1 'polypeptide(L)'
;MPEIDVTFWLPLLSEREGKLHLSWYIPYIFVDNPFAMATGREVYGFPKTIAQFQMPEKLTDSAPYWVETLAMERFQADSTSQPMRILEVIYTGGHKRNPAQPLETVQSLFTMLLGEEENLSTRVALGRQHVQNMLKTQEVQTVFLRQLRDIKNPTIAAYQEIIQAPSRVARIHRGGFLPGSFEMRLSSNASFPIAEELGLNPDRNPVKGAYWMDFDFFLDVGKTLWKTDFQLS
;
A
#
# COMPACT_ATOMS: atom_id res chain seq x y z
N MET A 1 9.38 0.14 15.77
CA MET A 1 8.35 -0.80 16.26
C MET A 1 8.15 -1.82 15.16
N PRO A 2 8.43 -3.11 15.39
CA PRO A 2 8.24 -4.12 14.36
C PRO A 2 6.76 -4.33 14.07
N GLU A 3 6.42 -4.41 12.79
CA GLU A 3 5.07 -4.75 12.30
C GLU A 3 5.20 -5.54 10.99
N ILE A 4 4.23 -6.42 10.75
CA ILE A 4 3.97 -6.95 9.41
C ILE A 4 2.90 -6.07 8.81
N ASP A 5 3.13 -5.61 7.58
CA ASP A 5 2.12 -4.86 6.86
C ASP A 5 1.92 -5.38 5.42
N VAL A 6 0.68 -5.22 4.96
CA VAL A 6 0.32 -5.34 3.55
C VAL A 6 -0.37 -4.06 3.14
N THR A 7 0.17 -3.42 2.13
CA THR A 7 -0.15 -2.04 1.77
C THR A 7 -0.41 -1.92 0.28
N PHE A 8 -1.50 -1.24 -0.08
CA PHE A 8 -1.81 -0.89 -1.46
C PHE A 8 -1.23 0.49 -1.77
N TRP A 9 -0.27 0.54 -2.71
CA TRP A 9 0.39 1.78 -3.11
C TRP A 9 -0.09 2.22 -4.49
N LEU A 10 -0.69 3.40 -4.56
CA LEU A 10 -1.17 3.99 -5.81
C LEU A 10 -0.30 5.20 -6.18
N PRO A 11 0.27 5.23 -7.40
CA PRO A 11 0.98 6.41 -7.88
C PRO A 11 -0.02 7.56 -8.11
N LEU A 12 0.28 8.73 -7.54
CA LEU A 12 -0.52 9.94 -7.64
C LEU A 12 0.30 11.03 -8.33
N LEU A 13 -0.16 11.48 -9.51
CA LEU A 13 0.38 12.65 -10.18
C LEU A 13 -0.47 13.87 -9.84
N SER A 14 0.16 14.89 -9.30
CA SER A 14 -0.48 16.18 -9.01
C SER A 14 0.29 17.30 -9.68
N GLU A 15 -0.41 18.32 -10.16
CA GLU A 15 0.19 19.55 -10.67
C GLU A 15 0.09 20.63 -9.59
N ARG A 16 1.24 21.23 -9.26
CA ARG A 16 1.33 22.35 -8.32
C ARG A 16 2.31 23.37 -8.86
N GLU A 17 1.90 24.62 -8.92
CA GLU A 17 2.71 25.74 -9.43
C GLU A 17 3.31 25.45 -10.84
N GLY A 18 2.51 24.82 -11.72
CA GLY A 18 2.92 24.43 -13.06
C GLY A 18 3.93 23.28 -13.13
N LYS A 19 4.19 22.59 -12.02
CA LYS A 19 5.09 21.43 -11.96
C LYS A 19 4.35 20.15 -11.61
N LEU A 20 4.72 19.06 -12.29
CA LEU A 20 4.21 17.74 -11.97
C LEU A 20 4.96 17.14 -10.77
N HIS A 21 4.22 16.65 -9.81
CA HIS A 21 4.72 15.97 -8.62
C HIS A 21 4.18 14.55 -8.58
N LEU A 22 5.09 13.57 -8.48
CA LEU A 22 4.73 12.18 -8.19
C LEU A 22 4.75 11.96 -6.69
N SER A 23 3.65 11.43 -6.18
CA SER A 23 3.51 11.00 -4.79
C SER A 23 2.85 9.62 -4.78
N TRP A 24 2.79 9.01 -3.62
CA TRP A 24 2.11 7.74 -3.42
C TRP A 24 0.97 7.92 -2.44
N TYR A 25 -0.20 7.45 -2.82
CA TYR A 25 -1.37 7.37 -1.95
C TYR A 25 -1.57 5.93 -1.50
N ILE A 26 -1.93 5.77 -0.24
CA ILE A 26 -2.12 4.45 0.37
C ILE A 26 -3.56 4.36 0.86
N PRO A 27 -4.49 3.79 0.07
CA PRO A 27 -5.90 3.66 0.47
C PRO A 27 -6.13 2.56 1.51
N TYR A 28 -5.29 1.53 1.55
CA TYR A 28 -5.46 0.38 2.45
C TYR A 28 -4.12 -0.06 3.02
N ILE A 29 -4.08 -0.23 4.35
CA ILE A 29 -2.95 -0.79 5.08
C ILE A 29 -3.49 -1.78 6.10
N PHE A 30 -3.01 -3.01 6.06
CA PHE A 30 -3.29 -4.05 7.04
C PHE A 30 -2.04 -4.30 7.86
N VAL A 31 -2.18 -4.34 9.18
CA VAL A 31 -1.04 -4.48 10.11
C VAL A 31 -1.35 -5.47 11.23
N ASP A 32 -0.33 -6.12 11.77
CA ASP A 32 -0.47 -7.02 12.92
C ASP A 32 -0.25 -6.33 14.28
N ASN A 33 0.26 -5.11 14.28
CA ASN A 33 0.63 -4.39 15.48
C ASN A 33 -0.38 -3.28 15.83
N PRO A 34 -1.16 -3.41 16.94
CA PRO A 34 -2.17 -2.43 17.32
C PRO A 34 -1.60 -1.05 17.71
N PHE A 35 -0.38 -1.00 18.24
CA PHE A 35 0.27 0.28 18.56
C PHE A 35 0.69 1.02 17.29
N ALA A 36 1.21 0.30 16.30
CA ALA A 36 1.53 0.85 14.99
C ALA A 36 0.27 1.32 14.26
N MET A 37 -0.84 0.60 14.41
CA MET A 37 -2.14 1.02 13.88
C MET A 37 -2.58 2.34 14.51
N ALA A 38 -2.66 2.40 15.85
CA ALA A 38 -3.15 3.58 16.56
C ALA A 38 -2.30 4.82 16.23
N THR A 39 -0.98 4.71 16.39
CA THR A 39 -0.06 5.83 16.12
C THR A 39 -0.15 6.31 14.69
N GLY A 40 -0.18 5.39 13.72
CA GLY A 40 -0.27 5.73 12.30
C GLY A 40 -1.57 6.46 11.96
N ARG A 41 -2.69 6.01 12.50
CA ARG A 41 -4.01 6.63 12.28
C ARG A 41 -4.10 8.03 12.90
N GLU A 42 -3.64 8.17 14.13
CA GLU A 42 -3.79 9.42 14.88
C GLU A 42 -2.85 10.53 14.38
N VAL A 43 -1.62 10.19 14.03
CA VAL A 43 -0.61 11.19 13.64
C VAL A 43 -0.74 11.55 12.15
N TYR A 44 -0.75 10.56 11.27
CA TYR A 44 -0.69 10.79 9.82
C TYR A 44 -2.03 10.54 9.10
N GLY A 45 -2.98 9.85 9.74
CA GLY A 45 -4.21 9.44 9.10
C GLY A 45 -4.03 8.22 8.19
N PHE A 46 -3.05 7.36 8.45
CA PHE A 46 -2.93 6.07 7.75
C PHE A 46 -4.21 5.25 7.92
N PRO A 47 -4.79 4.70 6.85
CA PRO A 47 -5.98 3.86 6.95
C PRO A 47 -5.63 2.45 7.45
N LYS A 48 -4.87 2.36 8.54
CA LYS A 48 -4.41 1.10 9.12
C LYS A 48 -5.55 0.30 9.74
N THR A 49 -5.60 -0.98 9.45
CA THR A 49 -6.55 -1.96 10.02
C THR A 49 -5.77 -3.14 10.57
N ILE A 50 -6.18 -3.65 11.75
CA ILE A 50 -5.57 -4.85 12.33
C ILE A 50 -5.95 -6.06 11.51
N ALA A 51 -4.97 -6.91 11.21
CA ALA A 51 -5.16 -8.12 10.45
C ALA A 51 -4.24 -9.25 10.92
N GLN A 52 -4.56 -10.46 10.47
CA GLN A 52 -3.70 -11.64 10.56
C GLN A 52 -3.11 -11.91 9.18
N PHE A 53 -1.93 -12.49 9.17
CA PHE A 53 -1.16 -12.71 7.95
C PHE A 53 -0.63 -14.13 7.88
N GLN A 54 -0.61 -14.66 6.66
CA GLN A 54 0.32 -15.72 6.29
C GLN A 54 1.28 -15.16 5.25
N MET A 55 2.54 -15.05 5.64
CA MET A 55 3.62 -14.47 4.82
C MET A 55 4.67 -15.53 4.52
N PRO A 56 5.47 -15.37 3.45
CA PRO A 56 6.57 -16.27 3.19
C PRO A 56 7.64 -16.15 4.28
N GLU A 57 8.07 -17.26 4.84
CA GLU A 57 9.19 -17.30 5.78
C GLU A 57 10.53 -17.44 5.05
N LYS A 58 10.52 -18.02 3.86
CA LYS A 58 11.68 -18.26 3.01
C LYS A 58 11.39 -17.87 1.57
N LEU A 59 12.42 -17.51 0.83
CA LEU A 59 12.35 -17.18 -0.60
C LEU A 59 11.83 -18.32 -1.50
N THR A 60 11.83 -19.54 -0.98
CA THR A 60 11.37 -20.75 -1.70
C THR A 60 9.92 -21.13 -1.38
N ASP A 61 9.26 -20.40 -0.50
CA ASP A 61 7.90 -20.72 -0.09
C ASP A 61 6.93 -20.43 -1.24
N SER A 62 6.12 -21.42 -1.57
CA SER A 62 5.08 -21.34 -2.58
C SER A 62 3.66 -21.45 -2.02
N ALA A 63 3.53 -21.44 -0.70
CA ALA A 63 2.24 -21.48 -0.04
C ALA A 63 1.41 -20.22 -0.39
N PRO A 64 0.08 -20.29 -0.37
CA PRO A 64 -0.72 -19.09 -0.52
C PRO A 64 -0.41 -18.11 0.62
N TYR A 65 -0.21 -16.82 0.25
CA TYR A 65 -0.05 -15.74 1.21
C TYR A 65 -1.39 -15.02 1.34
N TRP A 66 -1.77 -14.64 2.55
CA TRP A 66 -3.06 -14.02 2.74
C TRP A 66 -3.07 -13.00 3.87
N VAL A 67 -4.07 -12.12 3.79
CA VAL A 67 -4.45 -11.15 4.81
C VAL A 67 -5.88 -11.44 5.24
N GLU A 68 -6.11 -11.59 6.54
CA GLU A 68 -7.42 -11.83 7.13
C GLU A 68 -7.73 -10.77 8.20
N THR A 69 -8.93 -10.21 8.16
CA THR A 69 -9.39 -9.26 9.18
C THR A 69 -10.89 -9.39 9.39
N LEU A 70 -11.41 -8.75 10.44
CA LEU A 70 -12.84 -8.65 10.66
C LEU A 70 -13.47 -7.73 9.61
N ALA A 71 -14.40 -8.26 8.84
CA ALA A 71 -15.11 -7.56 7.81
C ALA A 71 -16.59 -7.94 7.75
N MET A 72 -17.40 -7.07 7.18
CA MET A 72 -18.81 -7.32 6.86
C MET A 72 -18.96 -7.54 5.37
N GLU A 73 -19.64 -8.61 4.98
CA GLU A 73 -19.95 -8.89 3.58
C GLU A 73 -20.80 -7.77 2.96
N ARG A 74 -21.73 -7.23 3.73
CA ARG A 74 -22.63 -6.13 3.35
C ARG A 74 -23.00 -5.27 4.55
N PHE A 75 -23.37 -4.02 4.32
CA PHE A 75 -23.87 -3.13 5.37
C PHE A 75 -25.40 -3.20 5.44
N GLN A 76 -25.91 -3.98 6.36
CA GLN A 76 -27.34 -4.11 6.66
C GLN A 76 -27.54 -4.17 8.17
N ALA A 77 -28.78 -3.94 8.64
CA ALA A 77 -29.07 -3.89 10.08
C ALA A 77 -28.75 -5.20 10.84
N ASP A 78 -28.80 -6.32 10.15
CA ASP A 78 -28.54 -7.65 10.67
C ASP A 78 -27.12 -8.16 10.37
N SER A 79 -26.29 -7.36 9.75
CA SER A 79 -24.92 -7.74 9.40
C SER A 79 -24.03 -7.80 10.63
N THR A 80 -23.22 -8.84 10.70
CA THR A 80 -22.18 -9.03 11.71
C THR A 80 -20.81 -9.09 11.05
N SER A 81 -19.80 -8.59 11.74
CA SER A 81 -18.43 -8.73 11.30
C SER A 81 -17.95 -10.15 11.58
N GLN A 82 -17.20 -10.70 10.64
CA GLN A 82 -16.57 -12.03 10.75
C GLN A 82 -15.17 -12.00 10.17
N PRO A 83 -14.28 -12.93 10.56
CA PRO A 83 -12.98 -13.07 9.91
C PRO A 83 -13.17 -13.37 8.42
N MET A 84 -12.56 -12.54 7.59
CA MET A 84 -12.59 -12.68 6.12
C MET A 84 -11.20 -12.50 5.55
N ARG A 85 -10.81 -13.38 4.65
CA ARG A 85 -9.60 -13.18 3.85
C ARG A 85 -9.86 -12.09 2.83
N ILE A 86 -9.21 -10.95 3.04
CA ILE A 86 -9.36 -9.76 2.19
C ILE A 86 -8.54 -9.87 0.92
N LEU A 87 -7.35 -10.43 1.05
CA LEU A 87 -6.40 -10.62 -0.03
C LEU A 87 -5.76 -11.99 0.07
N GLU A 88 -5.58 -12.63 -1.07
CA GLU A 88 -4.85 -13.88 -1.20
C GLU A 88 -3.93 -13.81 -2.42
N VAL A 89 -2.65 -14.17 -2.26
CA VAL A 89 -1.68 -14.30 -3.35
C VAL A 89 -1.36 -15.78 -3.52
N ILE A 90 -1.67 -16.31 -4.69
CA ILE A 90 -1.61 -17.73 -5.00
C ILE A 90 -0.51 -17.98 -6.02
N TYR A 91 0.31 -18.99 -5.79
CA TYR A 91 1.26 -19.48 -6.77
C TYR A 91 0.52 -20.25 -7.88
N THR A 92 0.68 -19.82 -9.11
CA THR A 92 0.00 -20.39 -10.29
C THR A 92 0.91 -21.30 -11.14
N GLY A 93 2.16 -21.49 -10.69
CA GLY A 93 3.15 -22.23 -11.47
C GLY A 93 3.93 -21.30 -12.39
N GLY A 94 4.64 -21.86 -13.33
CA GLY A 94 5.44 -21.12 -14.29
C GLY A 94 6.85 -21.68 -14.38
N HIS A 95 7.55 -21.31 -15.43
CA HIS A 95 8.90 -21.74 -15.68
C HIS A 95 9.76 -21.45 -14.46
N LYS A 96 10.63 -22.39 -14.10
CA LYS A 96 11.67 -22.19 -13.10
C LYS A 96 12.45 -20.92 -13.43
N ARG A 97 11.95 -19.77 -12.96
CA ARG A 97 12.78 -18.58 -12.93
C ARG A 97 13.97 -18.88 -12.06
N ASN A 98 15.09 -18.24 -12.37
CA ASN A 98 16.30 -18.28 -11.56
C ASN A 98 15.96 -18.29 -10.06
N PRO A 99 16.77 -18.98 -9.24
CA PRO A 99 16.56 -19.02 -7.80
C PRO A 99 16.28 -17.61 -7.28
N ALA A 100 15.44 -17.53 -6.28
CA ALA A 100 15.04 -16.28 -5.67
C ALA A 100 16.24 -15.31 -5.55
N GLN A 101 16.16 -14.19 -6.27
CA GLN A 101 17.23 -13.20 -6.22
C GLN A 101 17.08 -12.40 -4.94
N PRO A 102 18.13 -12.27 -4.12
CA PRO A 102 18.10 -11.40 -2.95
C PRO A 102 17.74 -9.97 -3.36
N LEU A 103 16.89 -9.34 -2.59
CA LEU A 103 16.60 -7.92 -2.74
C LEU A 103 17.67 -7.14 -1.98
N GLU A 104 18.69 -6.70 -2.68
CA GLU A 104 19.82 -6.01 -2.06
C GLU A 104 19.59 -4.51 -1.93
N THR A 105 18.74 -3.95 -2.80
CA THR A 105 18.49 -2.51 -2.83
C THR A 105 17.04 -2.20 -3.21
N VAL A 106 16.53 -1.05 -2.73
CA VAL A 106 15.27 -0.47 -3.18
C VAL A 106 15.26 -0.25 -4.71
N GLN A 107 16.43 0.01 -5.29
CA GLN A 107 16.60 0.15 -6.73
C GLN A 107 16.24 -1.12 -7.49
N SER A 108 16.67 -2.29 -7.00
CA SER A 108 16.34 -3.59 -7.63
C SER A 108 14.83 -3.81 -7.67
N LEU A 109 14.13 -3.46 -6.58
CA LEU A 109 12.68 -3.55 -6.50
C LEU A 109 11.99 -2.68 -7.54
N PHE A 110 12.36 -1.40 -7.61
CA PHE A 110 11.73 -0.47 -8.55
C PHE A 110 12.05 -0.79 -10.01
N THR A 111 13.26 -1.19 -10.32
CA THR A 111 13.63 -1.61 -11.67
C THR A 111 12.77 -2.78 -12.15
N MET A 112 12.50 -3.75 -11.26
CA MET A 112 11.61 -4.86 -11.59
C MET A 112 10.16 -4.43 -11.76
N LEU A 113 9.64 -3.55 -10.89
CA LEU A 113 8.24 -3.10 -10.92
C LEU A 113 7.92 -2.26 -12.17
N LEU A 114 8.88 -1.45 -12.63
CA LEU A 114 8.68 -0.54 -13.75
C LEU A 114 8.91 -1.19 -15.11
N GLY A 115 9.64 -2.32 -15.16
CA GLY A 115 9.96 -3.01 -16.40
C GLY A 115 10.81 -2.17 -17.39
N GLU A 116 11.26 -2.80 -18.46
CA GLU A 116 11.99 -2.15 -19.57
C GLU A 116 11.05 -1.81 -20.75
N GLU A 117 9.78 -1.49 -20.54
CA GLU A 117 8.86 -1.20 -21.62
C GLU A 117 9.21 0.10 -22.36
N GLU A 118 9.63 -0.04 -23.62
CA GLU A 118 10.10 1.07 -24.49
C GLU A 118 8.99 1.99 -25.03
N ASN A 119 7.70 1.67 -24.90
CA ASN A 119 6.58 2.39 -25.51
C ASN A 119 5.63 3.05 -24.51
N LEU A 120 6.13 4.02 -23.77
CA LEU A 120 5.35 4.73 -22.76
C LEU A 120 5.02 6.16 -23.21
N SER A 121 3.73 6.56 -23.08
CA SER A 121 3.29 7.94 -23.33
C SER A 121 4.11 8.95 -22.50
N THR A 122 4.19 10.21 -22.94
CA THR A 122 4.95 11.29 -22.28
C THR A 122 4.69 11.41 -20.77
N ARG A 123 3.48 11.11 -20.31
CA ARG A 123 3.13 11.11 -18.88
C ARG A 123 3.84 10.01 -18.10
N VAL A 124 4.03 8.87 -18.72
CA VAL A 124 4.71 7.73 -18.12
C VAL A 124 6.23 7.91 -18.17
N ALA A 125 6.76 8.57 -19.21
CA ALA A 125 8.17 8.96 -19.28
C ALA A 125 8.53 9.96 -18.16
N LEU A 126 7.66 10.93 -17.87
CA LEU A 126 7.83 11.84 -16.73
C LEU A 126 7.74 11.07 -15.40
N GLY A 127 6.80 10.13 -15.27
CA GLY A 127 6.73 9.22 -14.12
C GLY A 127 8.01 8.42 -13.94
N ARG A 128 8.58 7.88 -15.01
CA ARG A 128 9.85 7.15 -14.99
C ARG A 128 11.02 8.00 -14.51
N GLN A 129 11.14 9.24 -14.98
CA GLN A 129 12.18 10.15 -14.53
C GLN A 129 12.05 10.51 -13.05
N HIS A 130 10.82 10.73 -12.56
CA HIS A 130 10.56 10.94 -11.13
C HIS A 130 10.87 9.72 -10.29
N VAL A 131 10.51 8.52 -10.75
CA VAL A 131 10.87 7.28 -10.07
C VAL A 131 12.39 7.10 -10.04
N GLN A 132 13.11 7.38 -11.13
CA GLN A 132 14.57 7.33 -11.12
C GLN A 132 15.20 8.32 -10.13
N ASN A 133 14.59 9.50 -9.94
CA ASN A 133 15.02 10.45 -8.92
C ASN A 133 14.74 9.91 -7.50
N MET A 134 13.57 9.31 -7.26
CA MET A 134 13.26 8.66 -5.99
C MET A 134 14.25 7.54 -5.66
N LEU A 135 14.68 6.77 -6.67
CA LEU A 135 15.69 5.72 -6.51
C LEU A 135 17.05 6.29 -6.07
N LYS A 136 17.41 7.47 -6.54
CA LYS A 136 18.65 8.14 -6.16
C LYS A 136 18.60 8.70 -4.73
N THR A 137 17.43 9.20 -4.30
CA THR A 137 17.25 9.79 -2.97
C THR A 137 16.86 8.78 -1.92
N GLN A 138 16.41 7.56 -2.31
CA GLN A 138 15.81 6.53 -1.43
C GLN A 138 14.60 7.05 -0.65
N GLU A 139 13.97 8.11 -1.15
CA GLU A 139 12.87 8.81 -0.52
C GLU A 139 11.61 8.72 -1.39
N VAL A 140 10.51 8.38 -0.78
CA VAL A 140 9.18 8.27 -1.38
C VAL A 140 8.27 9.33 -0.78
N GLN A 141 7.71 10.20 -1.60
CA GLN A 141 6.71 11.16 -1.15
C GLN A 141 5.36 10.47 -1.00
N THR A 142 4.85 10.37 0.22
CA THR A 142 3.56 9.74 0.52
C THR A 142 2.54 10.81 0.89
N VAL A 143 1.32 10.67 0.35
CA VAL A 143 0.19 11.56 0.64
C VAL A 143 -0.84 10.82 1.45
N PHE A 144 -1.33 11.46 2.51
CA PHE A 144 -2.32 10.92 3.43
C PHE A 144 -3.52 11.84 3.52
N LEU A 145 -4.70 11.25 3.69
CA LEU A 145 -5.91 11.95 4.05
C LEU A 145 -6.23 11.68 5.53
N ARG A 146 -5.92 12.63 6.38
CA ARG A 146 -6.29 12.59 7.79
C ARG A 146 -7.70 13.11 7.97
N GLN A 147 -8.57 12.29 8.56
CA GLN A 147 -9.96 12.63 8.80
C GLN A 147 -10.35 12.31 10.24
N LEU A 148 -11.05 13.24 10.88
CA LEU A 148 -11.72 13.02 12.16
C LEU A 148 -13.23 13.25 11.94
N ARG A 149 -14.05 12.28 12.33
CA ARG A 149 -15.49 12.35 12.19
C ARG A 149 -16.11 13.32 13.19
N ASP A 150 -17.18 13.97 12.80
CA ASP A 150 -17.97 14.79 13.72
C ASP A 150 -18.69 13.88 14.73
N ILE A 151 -18.63 14.26 16.02
CA ILE A 151 -19.24 13.48 17.11
C ILE A 151 -20.75 13.52 17.09
N LYS A 152 -21.36 14.59 16.57
CA LYS A 152 -22.82 14.76 16.50
C LYS A 152 -23.38 14.16 15.22
N ASN A 153 -22.61 14.19 14.14
CA ASN A 153 -22.97 13.59 12.85
C ASN A 153 -21.80 12.83 12.24
N PRO A 154 -21.67 11.52 12.54
CA PRO A 154 -20.51 10.73 12.09
C PRO A 154 -20.48 10.47 10.58
N THR A 155 -21.47 10.93 9.81
CA THR A 155 -21.46 10.85 8.35
C THR A 155 -20.62 11.94 7.69
N ILE A 156 -20.27 12.99 8.44
CA ILE A 156 -19.41 14.08 7.99
C ILE A 156 -18.10 14.11 8.76
N ALA A 157 -17.08 14.72 8.14
CA ALA A 157 -15.81 14.95 8.81
C ALA A 157 -15.86 16.28 9.57
N ALA A 158 -15.52 16.24 10.87
CA ALA A 158 -15.25 17.44 11.64
C ALA A 158 -13.89 18.06 11.30
N TYR A 159 -12.94 17.26 10.84
CA TYR A 159 -11.62 17.70 10.40
C TYR A 159 -11.14 16.87 9.22
N GLN A 160 -10.57 17.54 8.23
CA GLN A 160 -9.90 16.92 7.10
C GLN A 160 -8.59 17.65 6.80
N GLU A 161 -7.55 16.88 6.53
CA GLU A 161 -6.24 17.40 6.17
C GLU A 161 -5.56 16.47 5.16
N ILE A 162 -5.01 17.05 4.10
CA ILE A 162 -4.12 16.33 3.19
C ILE A 162 -2.69 16.62 3.62
N ILE A 163 -1.98 15.58 4.02
CA ILE A 163 -0.60 15.64 4.48
C ILE A 163 0.28 14.97 3.43
N GLN A 164 1.40 15.59 3.11
CA GLN A 164 2.48 14.96 2.36
C GLN A 164 3.66 14.75 3.31
N ALA A 165 4.16 13.52 3.40
CA ALA A 165 5.33 13.20 4.21
C ALA A 165 6.32 12.35 3.42
N PRO A 166 7.63 12.64 3.51
CA PRO A 166 8.65 11.81 2.92
C PRO A 166 8.83 10.53 3.74
N SER A 167 8.81 9.40 3.05
CA SER A 167 9.14 8.08 3.60
C SER A 167 10.47 7.61 3.05
N ARG A 168 11.33 7.11 3.89
CA ARG A 168 12.68 6.70 3.53
C ARG A 168 12.99 5.32 4.11
N VAL A 169 13.46 4.39 3.25
CA VAL A 169 14.01 3.12 3.70
C VAL A 169 15.40 3.38 4.27
N ALA A 170 15.56 3.10 5.57
CA ALA A 170 16.84 3.31 6.25
C ALA A 170 17.78 2.12 6.11
N ARG A 171 17.22 0.91 6.16
CA ARG A 171 17.99 -0.33 6.08
C ARG A 171 17.08 -1.46 5.62
N ILE A 172 17.60 -2.31 4.72
CA ILE A 172 17.01 -3.60 4.38
C ILE A 172 17.80 -4.66 5.14
N HIS A 173 17.11 -5.43 6.00
CA HIS A 173 17.72 -6.52 6.76
C HIS A 173 17.80 -7.79 5.91
N ARG A 174 16.69 -8.09 5.21
CA ARG A 174 16.57 -9.23 4.32
C ARG A 174 15.39 -9.04 3.40
N GLY A 175 15.39 -9.75 2.30
CA GLY A 175 14.29 -9.72 1.35
C GLY A 175 14.67 -10.46 0.09
N GLY A 176 13.72 -10.60 -0.80
CA GLY A 176 13.98 -11.20 -2.10
C GLY A 176 12.74 -11.35 -2.95
N PHE A 177 12.99 -11.63 -4.21
CA PHE A 177 11.94 -11.92 -5.18
C PHE A 177 11.53 -13.38 -5.08
N LEU A 178 10.23 -13.64 -5.05
CA LEU A 178 9.69 -14.98 -5.06
C LEU A 178 9.71 -15.53 -6.50
N PRO A 179 10.22 -16.76 -6.70
CA PRO A 179 10.27 -17.36 -8.03
C PRO A 179 8.89 -17.83 -8.46
N GLY A 180 8.57 -17.66 -9.75
CA GLY A 180 7.36 -18.17 -10.36
C GLY A 180 6.32 -17.12 -10.72
N SER A 181 5.14 -17.58 -11.06
CA SER A 181 4.00 -16.74 -11.40
C SER A 181 2.97 -16.76 -10.27
N PHE A 182 2.34 -15.63 -10.03
CA PHE A 182 1.37 -15.47 -8.96
C PHE A 182 0.11 -14.79 -9.48
N GLU A 183 -0.99 -15.03 -8.80
CA GLU A 183 -2.24 -14.31 -8.95
C GLU A 183 -2.67 -13.75 -7.62
N MET A 184 -3.24 -12.55 -7.64
CA MET A 184 -3.87 -11.94 -6.48
C MET A 184 -5.38 -12.08 -6.61
N ARG A 185 -6.04 -12.50 -5.55
CA ARG A 185 -7.49 -12.52 -5.37
C ARG A 185 -7.88 -11.58 -4.25
N LEU A 186 -9.01 -10.93 -4.42
CA LEU A 186 -9.58 -10.00 -3.45
C LEU A 186 -10.97 -10.47 -3.06
N SER A 187 -11.31 -10.42 -1.77
CA SER A 187 -12.68 -10.73 -1.37
C SER A 187 -13.63 -9.59 -1.75
N SER A 188 -14.82 -9.94 -2.19
CA SER A 188 -15.90 -8.97 -2.32
C SER A 188 -16.57 -8.79 -0.96
N ASN A 189 -16.42 -7.62 -0.35
CA ASN A 189 -17.01 -7.29 0.93
C ASN A 189 -17.23 -5.78 1.07
N ALA A 190 -18.20 -5.38 1.89
CA ALA A 190 -18.56 -3.97 2.05
C ALA A 190 -17.57 -3.18 2.93
N SER A 191 -16.84 -3.87 3.84
CA SER A 191 -15.89 -3.20 4.73
C SER A 191 -14.64 -2.73 4.00
N PHE A 192 -14.21 -3.48 2.98
CA PHE A 192 -13.01 -3.21 2.18
C PHE A 192 -13.32 -3.49 0.70
N PRO A 193 -14.00 -2.58 -0.01
CA PRO A 193 -14.37 -2.76 -1.42
C PRO A 193 -13.17 -2.51 -2.37
N ILE A 194 -12.02 -3.13 -2.07
CA ILE A 194 -10.73 -2.87 -2.72
C ILE A 194 -10.80 -3.09 -4.23
N ALA A 195 -11.42 -4.20 -4.65
CA ALA A 195 -11.52 -4.52 -6.07
C ALA A 195 -12.32 -3.45 -6.83
N GLU A 196 -13.45 -3.01 -6.28
CA GLU A 196 -14.30 -1.99 -6.86
C GLU A 196 -13.61 -0.62 -6.90
N GLU A 197 -13.06 -0.16 -5.78
CA GLU A 197 -12.42 1.16 -5.66
C GLU A 197 -11.14 1.28 -6.50
N LEU A 198 -10.39 0.18 -6.66
CA LEU A 198 -9.14 0.19 -7.44
C LEU A 198 -9.31 -0.30 -8.88
N GLY A 199 -10.54 -0.66 -9.29
CA GLY A 199 -10.81 -1.18 -10.64
C GLY A 199 -10.14 -2.52 -10.92
N LEU A 200 -9.98 -3.36 -9.89
CA LEU A 200 -9.38 -4.68 -9.96
C LEU A 200 -10.45 -5.77 -10.15
N ASN A 201 -10.05 -6.91 -10.67
CA ASN A 201 -10.92 -8.08 -10.71
C ASN A 201 -10.91 -8.77 -9.32
N PRO A 202 -12.06 -9.08 -8.72
CA PRO A 202 -12.07 -9.76 -7.42
C PRO A 202 -11.46 -11.16 -7.49
N ASP A 203 -11.68 -11.90 -8.57
CA ASP A 203 -11.31 -13.31 -8.67
C ASP A 203 -9.86 -13.53 -9.13
N ARG A 204 -9.35 -12.64 -10.00
CA ARG A 204 -8.08 -12.90 -10.68
C ARG A 204 -7.38 -11.62 -11.15
N ASN A 205 -6.24 -11.33 -10.54
CA ASN A 205 -5.34 -10.28 -11.00
C ASN A 205 -3.94 -10.87 -11.20
N PRO A 206 -3.41 -10.88 -12.42
CA PRO A 206 -2.06 -11.37 -12.66
C PRO A 206 -1.03 -10.48 -11.94
N VAL A 207 -0.11 -11.12 -11.23
CA VAL A 207 0.97 -10.44 -10.51
C VAL A 207 2.22 -10.47 -11.37
N LYS A 208 2.74 -9.32 -11.76
CA LYS A 208 3.97 -9.21 -12.59
C LYS A 208 5.22 -9.72 -11.86
N GLY A 209 5.25 -9.61 -10.53
CA GLY A 209 6.32 -10.13 -9.69
C GLY A 209 5.91 -10.08 -8.22
N ALA A 210 6.43 -11.00 -7.44
CA ALA A 210 6.19 -11.05 -6.00
C ALA A 210 7.53 -10.97 -5.25
N TYR A 211 7.54 -10.27 -4.16
CA TYR A 211 8.70 -10.11 -3.28
C TYR A 211 8.24 -9.92 -1.85
N TRP A 212 9.15 -10.12 -0.92
CA TRP A 212 8.97 -9.75 0.47
C TRP A 212 10.24 -9.05 0.97
N MET A 213 10.09 -8.22 1.99
CA MET A 213 11.18 -7.42 2.51
C MET A 213 10.98 -7.15 4.01
N ASP A 214 12.07 -7.30 4.75
CA ASP A 214 12.20 -6.93 6.16
C ASP A 214 13.14 -5.73 6.22
N PHE A 215 12.64 -4.57 6.66
CA PHE A 215 13.36 -3.32 6.55
C PHE A 215 12.95 -2.30 7.63
N ASP A 216 13.87 -1.40 7.92
CA ASP A 216 13.59 -0.22 8.72
C ASP A 216 13.20 0.94 7.79
N PHE A 217 12.16 1.65 8.14
CA PHE A 217 11.81 2.88 7.46
C PHE A 217 11.57 4.03 8.44
N PHE A 218 11.78 5.25 7.94
CA PHE A 218 11.40 6.47 8.62
C PHE A 218 10.32 7.18 7.83
N LEU A 219 9.34 7.70 8.55
CA LEU A 219 8.40 8.67 8.04
C LEU A 219 8.77 10.01 8.68
N ASP A 220 9.24 10.94 7.86
CA ASP A 220 9.64 12.26 8.33
C ASP A 220 8.44 13.17 8.59
N VAL A 221 8.69 14.35 9.14
CA VAL A 221 7.63 15.33 9.47
C VAL A 221 6.83 15.68 8.21
N GLY A 222 5.52 15.54 8.31
CA GLY A 222 4.61 15.83 7.22
C GLY A 222 4.41 17.32 6.99
N LYS A 223 4.12 17.69 5.73
CA LYS A 223 3.70 19.01 5.30
C LYS A 223 2.20 18.98 4.99
N THR A 224 1.42 19.88 5.59
CA THR A 224 0.04 20.09 5.21
C THR A 224 -0.04 20.69 3.80
N LEU A 225 -0.71 20.01 2.88
CA LEU A 225 -1.01 20.50 1.55
C LEU A 225 -2.34 21.24 1.51
N TRP A 226 -3.30 20.76 2.28
CA TRP A 226 -4.64 21.30 2.39
C TRP A 226 -5.26 20.87 3.72
N LYS A 227 -6.10 21.71 4.29
CA LYS A 227 -6.92 21.40 5.47
C LYS A 227 -8.25 22.15 5.42
N THR A 228 -9.25 21.61 6.10
CA THR A 228 -10.51 22.33 6.33
C THR A 228 -10.25 23.51 7.25
N ASP A 229 -10.77 24.68 6.87
CA ASP A 229 -10.80 25.84 7.75
C ASP A 229 -11.97 25.66 8.72
N PHE A 230 -11.66 25.41 9.98
CA PHE A 230 -12.67 25.42 11.04
C PHE A 230 -12.96 26.86 11.46
N GLN A 231 -14.14 27.32 11.16
CA GLN A 231 -14.75 28.38 11.95
C GLN A 231 -15.43 27.70 13.14
N LEU A 232 -14.85 27.85 14.34
CA LEU A 232 -15.55 27.55 15.57
C LEU A 232 -16.76 28.48 15.65
N SER A 233 -17.95 27.97 15.35
CA SER A 233 -19.23 28.68 15.56
C SER A 233 -19.68 28.47 16.99
#